data_c09d2ba9ef8c9677c2989fdd579861b9
#
_entry.id   c09d2ba9ef8c9677c2989fdd579861b9
#
_cell.length_a   1.000
_cell.length_b   1.000
_cell.length_c   1.000
_cell.angle_alpha   90.00
_cell.angle_beta   90.00
_cell.angle_gamma   90.00
#
_symmetry.space_group_name_H-M   'P 1'
#
loop_
_entity.id
_entity.type
_entity.pdbx_description
1 polymer ?
#
loop_
_entity_poly.entity_id
_entity_poly.type
_entity_poly.pdbx_seq_one_letter_code
_entity_poly.pdbx_strand_id
1 'polypeptide(L)'
;GDQVIGATAERLRACLRQNDLVARDAQDAGYVVSRLGGDEFTILLDHVNSAATPIRVAERLLKALATPFLIGQQQVYVTASIGISLFPEDGDDCNSLLKFADTAMYHAKNCGKNNAKLYSSSLTMQIMSHVKLEVGLRKALQNDELYLLYQPQLDVRSLEIVGVEALVRWRHPERGIISPTEFIPLAEETGLIVPIGEWVLRTACNQARAWQRALHRSVRMAVNLSAKQFKDENLSQIVLSALDETGLDPKLLELELTEGTLMDDAKATLATLEQLRGIGVYLSIDDFGTGYSSMNYLKRF
;
A
#
# COMPACT_ATOMS: atom_id res chain seq x y z
N GLY A 1 -3.93 25.30 -8.63
CA GLY A 1 -5.14 24.49 -8.35
C GLY A 1 -6.20 24.69 -9.43
N ASP A 2 -6.81 25.88 -9.54
CA ASP A 2 -8.00 26.12 -10.37
C ASP A 2 -7.79 25.90 -11.89
N GLN A 3 -6.61 26.24 -12.41
CA GLN A 3 -6.30 26.03 -13.82
C GLN A 3 -6.23 24.53 -14.18
N VAL A 4 -5.69 23.70 -13.30
CA VAL A 4 -5.66 22.24 -13.49
C VAL A 4 -7.08 21.67 -13.48
N ILE A 5 -7.91 22.12 -12.52
CA ILE A 5 -9.29 21.67 -12.39
C ILE A 5 -10.12 22.07 -13.64
N GLY A 6 -9.95 23.30 -14.13
CA GLY A 6 -10.60 23.77 -15.35
C GLY A 6 -10.19 22.95 -16.58
N ALA A 7 -8.89 22.72 -16.77
CA ALA A 7 -8.37 21.90 -17.84
C ALA A 7 -8.82 20.44 -17.75
N THR A 8 -8.94 19.89 -16.53
CA THR A 8 -9.50 18.56 -16.28
C THR A 8 -10.96 18.49 -16.72
N ALA A 9 -11.79 19.45 -16.33
CA ALA A 9 -13.19 19.51 -16.73
C ALA A 9 -13.36 19.56 -18.27
N GLU A 10 -12.56 20.36 -18.95
CA GLU A 10 -12.56 20.45 -20.41
C GLU A 10 -12.17 19.11 -21.07
N ARG A 11 -11.12 18.45 -20.55
CA ARG A 11 -10.65 17.17 -21.06
C ARG A 11 -11.69 16.06 -20.85
N LEU A 12 -12.34 16.01 -19.70
CA LEU A 12 -13.44 15.08 -19.43
C LEU A 12 -14.59 15.27 -20.42
N ARG A 13 -15.03 16.51 -20.63
CA ARG A 13 -16.09 16.83 -21.61
C ARG A 13 -15.69 16.47 -23.04
N ALA A 14 -14.47 16.76 -23.45
CA ALA A 14 -13.96 16.43 -24.78
C ALA A 14 -13.91 14.92 -25.00
N CYS A 15 -13.48 14.16 -24.00
CA CYS A 15 -13.41 12.70 -24.05
C CYS A 15 -14.79 12.06 -24.17
N LEU A 16 -15.81 12.62 -23.55
CA LEU A 16 -17.19 12.13 -23.64
C LEU A 16 -17.84 12.46 -25.00
N ARG A 17 -17.54 13.61 -25.59
CA ARG A 17 -18.11 14.03 -26.90
C ARG A 17 -17.61 13.22 -28.10
N GLN A 18 -16.37 12.75 -28.08
CA GLN A 18 -15.73 12.19 -29.28
C GLN A 18 -16.20 10.78 -29.69
N ASN A 19 -16.81 9.99 -28.81
CA ASN A 19 -17.07 8.57 -29.06
C ASN A 19 -18.50 8.08 -28.81
N ASP A 20 -19.44 8.95 -28.42
CA ASP A 20 -20.85 8.55 -28.30
C ASP A 20 -21.60 8.61 -29.63
N LEU A 21 -20.90 8.94 -30.71
CA LEU A 21 -21.40 8.95 -32.11
C LEU A 21 -21.62 7.55 -32.71
N VAL A 22 -21.42 6.47 -31.97
CA VAL A 22 -21.66 5.10 -32.48
C VAL A 22 -23.13 4.67 -32.35
N ALA A 23 -23.94 5.40 -31.59
CA ALA A 23 -25.40 5.24 -31.60
C ALA A 23 -26.01 6.21 -32.62
N ARG A 24 -26.08 5.79 -33.87
CA ARG A 24 -26.56 6.61 -35.02
C ARG A 24 -28.05 6.93 -35.01
N ASP A 25 -28.80 6.66 -33.95
CA ASP A 25 -30.27 6.89 -33.90
C ASP A 25 -30.80 7.57 -32.63
N ALA A 26 -29.94 8.19 -31.80
CA ALA A 26 -30.42 8.93 -30.63
C ALA A 26 -29.90 10.37 -30.65
N GLN A 27 -30.80 11.29 -30.99
CA GLN A 27 -30.57 12.76 -30.94
C GLN A 27 -30.32 13.29 -29.51
N ASP A 28 -30.28 12.45 -28.46
CA ASP A 28 -30.15 12.81 -27.06
C ASP A 28 -29.35 11.77 -26.24
N ALA A 29 -28.15 11.39 -26.65
CA ALA A 29 -27.27 10.69 -25.75
C ALA A 29 -26.70 11.71 -24.73
N GLY A 30 -27.44 11.94 -23.63
CA GLY A 30 -27.14 12.92 -22.62
C GLY A 30 -26.09 12.40 -21.66
N TYR A 31 -24.92 13.05 -21.61
CA TYR A 31 -24.04 12.96 -20.46
C TYR A 31 -24.03 14.33 -19.78
N VAL A 32 -23.94 14.32 -18.46
CA VAL A 32 -23.77 15.53 -17.66
C VAL A 32 -22.48 15.41 -16.87
N VAL A 33 -21.59 16.40 -17.03
CA VAL A 33 -20.39 16.54 -16.18
C VAL A 33 -20.61 17.69 -15.23
N SER A 34 -20.60 17.39 -13.96
CA SER A 34 -20.76 18.33 -12.85
C SER A 34 -19.57 18.27 -11.91
N ARG A 35 -19.21 19.39 -11.30
CA ARG A 35 -18.22 19.44 -10.22
C ARG A 35 -18.98 19.50 -8.90
N LEU A 36 -18.71 18.53 -7.99
CA LEU A 36 -19.35 18.48 -6.69
C LEU A 36 -18.64 19.42 -5.67
N GLY A 37 -17.33 19.52 -5.75
CA GLY A 37 -16.53 20.38 -4.89
C GLY A 37 -15.05 19.96 -4.95
N GLY A 38 -14.13 20.83 -4.56
CA GLY A 38 -12.71 20.51 -4.55
C GLY A 38 -12.20 19.97 -5.90
N ASP A 39 -11.73 18.75 -5.94
CA ASP A 39 -11.24 18.00 -7.11
C ASP A 39 -12.23 16.90 -7.58
N GLU A 40 -13.46 16.90 -7.07
CA GLU A 40 -14.46 15.87 -7.35
C GLU A 40 -15.39 16.25 -8.48
N PHE A 41 -15.54 15.32 -9.42
CA PHE A 41 -16.45 15.43 -10.58
C PHE A 41 -17.45 14.28 -10.58
N THR A 42 -18.68 14.57 -10.96
CA THR A 42 -19.73 13.59 -11.24
C THR A 42 -20.03 13.57 -12.71
N ILE A 43 -20.16 12.38 -13.27
CA ILE A 43 -20.53 12.16 -14.65
C ILE A 43 -21.79 11.28 -14.63
N LEU A 44 -22.87 11.79 -15.18
CA LEU A 44 -24.08 11.02 -15.44
C LEU A 44 -24.04 10.53 -16.88
N LEU A 45 -24.18 9.23 -17.08
CA LEU A 45 -24.33 8.60 -18.38
C LEU A 45 -25.78 8.13 -18.52
N ASP A 46 -26.47 8.62 -19.52
CA ASP A 46 -27.83 8.19 -19.87
C ASP A 46 -27.78 7.02 -20.87
N HIS A 47 -28.86 6.24 -20.92
CA HIS A 47 -29.03 5.10 -21.86
C HIS A 47 -27.89 4.07 -21.85
N VAL A 48 -27.51 3.60 -20.67
CA VAL A 48 -26.50 2.54 -20.50
C VAL A 48 -27.13 1.16 -20.71
N ASN A 49 -26.81 0.50 -21.82
CA ASN A 49 -27.39 -0.80 -22.18
C ASN A 49 -26.68 -2.01 -21.55
N SER A 50 -25.54 -1.83 -20.92
CA SER A 50 -24.80 -2.89 -20.19
C SER A 50 -23.83 -2.32 -19.19
N ALA A 51 -23.57 -3.06 -18.11
CA ALA A 51 -22.57 -2.71 -17.08
C ALA A 51 -21.13 -2.55 -17.65
N ALA A 52 -20.83 -3.11 -18.81
CA ALA A 52 -19.54 -2.94 -19.47
C ALA A 52 -19.35 -1.55 -20.09
N THR A 53 -20.44 -0.84 -20.41
CA THR A 53 -20.36 0.47 -21.06
C THR A 53 -19.73 1.54 -20.14
N PRO A 54 -20.18 1.75 -18.89
CA PRO A 54 -19.58 2.74 -18.01
C PRO A 54 -18.15 2.39 -17.61
N ILE A 55 -17.79 1.10 -17.53
CA ILE A 55 -16.40 0.69 -17.30
C ILE A 55 -15.50 1.15 -18.45
N ARG A 56 -15.89 0.90 -19.70
CA ARG A 56 -15.14 1.36 -20.88
C ARG A 56 -15.03 2.89 -20.96
N VAL A 57 -16.07 3.59 -20.57
CA VAL A 57 -16.04 5.07 -20.49
C VAL A 57 -15.03 5.50 -19.43
N ALA A 58 -15.06 4.91 -18.24
CA ALA A 58 -14.13 5.21 -17.16
C ALA A 58 -12.68 4.93 -17.54
N GLU A 59 -12.39 3.80 -18.19
CA GLU A 59 -11.04 3.48 -18.71
C GLU A 59 -10.56 4.52 -19.73
N ARG A 60 -11.45 4.97 -20.62
CA ARG A 60 -11.14 6.02 -21.59
C ARG A 60 -10.83 7.36 -20.90
N LEU A 61 -11.58 7.72 -19.87
CA LEU A 61 -11.35 8.91 -19.05
C LEU A 61 -10.01 8.84 -18.34
N LEU A 62 -9.68 7.71 -17.69
CA LEU A 62 -8.39 7.50 -17.04
C LEU A 62 -7.23 7.64 -18.03
N LYS A 63 -7.37 7.04 -19.22
CA LYS A 63 -6.37 7.13 -20.28
C LYS A 63 -6.21 8.58 -20.80
N ALA A 64 -7.27 9.32 -20.92
CA ALA A 64 -7.23 10.71 -21.30
C ALA A 64 -6.55 11.58 -20.24
N LEU A 65 -6.82 11.33 -18.95
CA LEU A 65 -6.23 12.07 -17.83
C LEU A 65 -4.74 11.74 -17.63
N ALA A 66 -4.26 10.56 -18.04
CA ALA A 66 -2.86 10.17 -17.98
C ALA A 66 -1.94 11.05 -18.85
N THR A 67 -2.51 11.73 -19.87
CA THR A 67 -1.75 12.69 -20.69
C THR A 67 -1.47 13.96 -19.87
N PRO A 68 -0.22 14.44 -19.79
CA PRO A 68 0.12 15.61 -18.98
C PRO A 68 -0.67 16.86 -19.40
N PHE A 69 -0.95 17.71 -18.42
CA PHE A 69 -1.54 19.02 -18.61
C PHE A 69 -0.43 20.07 -18.72
N LEU A 70 -0.52 20.93 -19.73
CA LEU A 70 0.38 22.09 -19.86
C LEU A 70 -0.25 23.28 -19.13
N ILE A 71 0.33 23.66 -18.01
CA ILE A 71 -0.09 24.83 -17.24
C ILE A 71 1.04 25.87 -17.28
N GLY A 72 0.88 26.87 -18.14
CA GLY A 72 1.98 27.76 -18.46
C GLY A 72 3.11 27.03 -19.19
N GLN A 73 4.29 26.95 -18.58
CA GLN A 73 5.45 26.21 -19.10
C GLN A 73 5.69 24.86 -18.37
N GLN A 74 4.82 24.49 -17.43
CA GLN A 74 5.00 23.28 -16.63
C GLN A 74 4.06 22.15 -17.07
N GLN A 75 4.59 20.93 -17.13
CA GLN A 75 3.79 19.73 -17.30
C GLN A 75 3.32 19.22 -15.94
N VAL A 76 2.01 19.05 -15.80
CA VAL A 76 1.38 18.52 -14.59
C VAL A 76 0.71 17.20 -14.92
N TYR A 77 1.03 16.17 -14.15
CA TYR A 77 0.41 14.85 -14.25
C TYR A 77 -0.72 14.73 -13.23
N VAL A 78 -1.87 14.27 -13.69
CA VAL A 78 -3.05 14.06 -12.85
C VAL A 78 -3.50 12.60 -13.01
N THR A 79 -3.82 11.97 -11.92
CA THR A 79 -4.47 10.66 -11.90
C THR A 79 -5.85 10.79 -11.27
N ALA A 80 -6.77 9.89 -11.62
CA ALA A 80 -8.10 9.86 -11.04
C ALA A 80 -8.46 8.45 -10.55
N SER A 81 -9.32 8.38 -9.55
CA SER A 81 -10.00 7.15 -9.15
C SER A 81 -11.48 7.32 -9.42
N ILE A 82 -12.10 6.35 -10.09
CA ILE A 82 -13.48 6.45 -10.57
C ILE A 82 -14.31 5.36 -9.90
N GLY A 83 -15.40 5.77 -9.26
CA GLY A 83 -16.43 4.87 -8.78
C GLY A 83 -17.66 4.95 -9.66
N ILE A 84 -18.28 3.83 -9.91
CA ILE A 84 -19.42 3.69 -10.83
C ILE A 84 -20.56 3.01 -10.08
N SER A 85 -21.77 3.58 -10.18
CA SER A 85 -23.01 2.95 -9.73
C SER A 85 -24.01 2.93 -10.88
N LEU A 86 -24.89 1.95 -10.88
CA LEU A 86 -25.88 1.70 -11.93
C LEU A 86 -27.31 1.87 -11.39
N PHE A 87 -28.14 2.56 -12.16
CA PHE A 87 -29.59 2.60 -11.93
C PHE A 87 -30.28 1.56 -12.85
N PRO A 88 -31.27 0.81 -12.37
CA PRO A 88 -31.78 0.78 -10.97
C PRO A 88 -31.06 -0.21 -10.05
N GLU A 89 -30.03 -0.96 -10.53
CA GLU A 89 -29.43 -2.09 -9.83
C GLU A 89 -28.83 -1.70 -8.46
N ASP A 90 -28.20 -0.52 -8.39
CA ASP A 90 -27.48 -0.09 -7.18
C ASP A 90 -28.30 0.88 -6.32
N GLY A 91 -29.39 1.47 -6.82
CA GLY A 91 -30.22 2.39 -6.04
C GLY A 91 -31.35 3.00 -6.82
N ASP A 92 -32.41 3.42 -6.10
CA ASP A 92 -33.65 3.95 -6.65
C ASP A 92 -33.66 5.50 -6.70
N ASP A 93 -32.67 6.14 -6.08
CA ASP A 93 -32.60 7.59 -5.96
C ASP A 93 -31.18 8.13 -6.16
N CYS A 94 -31.07 9.42 -6.47
CA CYS A 94 -29.82 10.10 -6.76
C CYS A 94 -28.82 10.03 -5.56
N ASN A 95 -29.31 10.13 -4.33
CA ASN A 95 -28.44 10.11 -3.15
C ASN A 95 -27.83 8.74 -2.93
N SER A 96 -28.62 7.67 -3.12
CA SER A 96 -28.14 6.29 -3.04
C SER A 96 -27.09 6.02 -4.12
N LEU A 97 -27.35 6.42 -5.36
CA LEU A 97 -26.40 6.24 -6.47
C LEU A 97 -25.09 7.00 -6.21
N LEU A 98 -25.15 8.26 -5.81
CA LEU A 98 -23.95 9.02 -5.46
C LEU A 98 -23.16 8.39 -4.34
N LYS A 99 -23.82 7.95 -3.26
CA LYS A 99 -23.19 7.25 -2.13
C LYS A 99 -22.50 5.97 -2.57
N PHE A 100 -23.11 5.19 -3.46
CA PHE A 100 -22.53 3.94 -3.93
C PHE A 100 -21.39 4.15 -4.94
N ALA A 101 -21.51 5.18 -5.78
CA ALA A 101 -20.39 5.59 -6.61
C ALA A 101 -19.20 6.07 -5.78
N ASP A 102 -19.43 6.85 -4.71
CA ASP A 102 -18.38 7.27 -3.78
C ASP A 102 -17.73 6.07 -3.07
N THR A 103 -18.54 5.12 -2.62
CA THR A 103 -18.06 3.85 -2.04
C THR A 103 -17.12 3.10 -3.00
N ALA A 104 -17.51 2.98 -4.27
CA ALA A 104 -16.69 2.34 -5.30
C ALA A 104 -15.42 3.15 -5.63
N MET A 105 -15.50 4.48 -5.63
CA MET A 105 -14.35 5.37 -5.82
C MET A 105 -13.35 5.24 -4.66
N TYR A 106 -13.82 5.17 -3.43
CA TYR A 106 -12.97 4.94 -2.26
C TYR A 106 -12.24 3.60 -2.37
N HIS A 107 -12.94 2.53 -2.80
CA HIS A 107 -12.31 1.25 -3.07
C HIS A 107 -11.26 1.36 -4.20
N ALA A 108 -11.54 2.11 -5.26
CA ALA A 108 -10.56 2.37 -6.32
C ALA A 108 -9.30 3.08 -5.79
N LYS A 109 -9.45 4.04 -4.87
CA LYS A 109 -8.32 4.72 -4.20
C LYS A 109 -7.47 3.74 -3.40
N ASN A 110 -8.08 2.81 -2.68
CA ASN A 110 -7.39 1.81 -1.85
C ASN A 110 -6.75 0.70 -2.71
N CYS A 111 -7.30 0.40 -3.88
CA CYS A 111 -6.74 -0.59 -4.82
C CYS A 111 -5.68 0.00 -5.77
N GLY A 112 -4.79 0.86 -5.27
CA GLY A 112 -3.65 1.38 -6.04
C GLY A 112 -3.92 2.67 -6.80
N LYS A 113 -5.07 3.33 -6.59
CA LYS A 113 -5.45 4.57 -7.28
C LYS A 113 -5.47 4.42 -8.81
N ASN A 114 -5.72 5.49 -9.54
CA ASN A 114 -5.68 5.53 -11.02
C ASN A 114 -6.41 4.35 -11.70
N ASN A 115 -7.54 3.96 -11.16
CA ASN A 115 -8.39 2.88 -11.68
C ASN A 115 -9.87 3.20 -11.52
N ALA A 116 -10.73 2.36 -12.11
CA ALA A 116 -12.17 2.46 -12.00
C ALA A 116 -12.75 1.20 -11.34
N LYS A 117 -13.78 1.36 -10.52
CA LYS A 117 -14.50 0.28 -9.85
C LYS A 117 -16.00 0.46 -10.03
N LEU A 118 -16.67 -0.63 -10.39
CA LEU A 118 -18.12 -0.72 -10.36
C LEU A 118 -18.54 -1.05 -8.93
N TYR A 119 -19.58 -0.39 -8.44
CA TYR A 119 -20.15 -0.71 -7.13
C TYR A 119 -20.68 -2.15 -7.10
N SER A 120 -20.56 -2.76 -5.99
CA SER A 120 -21.25 -3.99 -5.62
C SER A 120 -21.47 -3.98 -4.10
N SER A 121 -22.52 -4.64 -3.63
CA SER A 121 -22.77 -4.75 -2.20
C SER A 121 -21.63 -5.40 -1.41
N SER A 122 -20.85 -6.26 -2.07
CA SER A 122 -19.63 -6.85 -1.49
C SER A 122 -18.55 -5.81 -1.20
N LEU A 123 -18.44 -4.72 -1.99
CA LEU A 123 -17.49 -3.63 -1.74
C LEU A 123 -17.77 -2.90 -0.43
N THR A 124 -19.05 -2.65 -0.13
CA THR A 124 -19.43 -2.04 1.15
C THR A 124 -19.00 -2.91 2.33
N MET A 125 -19.19 -4.23 2.23
CA MET A 125 -18.73 -5.16 3.28
C MET A 125 -17.20 -5.20 3.38
N GLN A 126 -16.48 -5.16 2.26
CA GLN A 126 -15.02 -5.11 2.26
C GLN A 126 -14.48 -3.83 2.92
N ILE A 127 -15.06 -2.67 2.59
CA ILE A 127 -14.67 -1.39 3.21
C ILE A 127 -14.95 -1.40 4.71
N MET A 128 -16.13 -1.87 5.13
CA MET A 128 -16.46 -1.98 6.56
C MET A 128 -15.52 -2.96 7.28
N SER A 129 -15.17 -4.07 6.63
CA SER A 129 -14.19 -5.02 7.16
C SER A 129 -12.81 -4.38 7.30
N HIS A 130 -12.36 -3.61 6.31
CA HIS A 130 -11.08 -2.90 6.31
C HIS A 130 -11.01 -1.86 7.44
N VAL A 131 -12.06 -1.05 7.61
CA VAL A 131 -12.14 -0.08 8.71
C VAL A 131 -12.12 -0.77 10.08
N LYS A 132 -12.88 -1.87 10.24
CA LYS A 132 -12.85 -2.65 11.48
C LYS A 132 -11.46 -3.24 11.76
N LEU A 133 -10.80 -3.71 10.70
CA LEU A 133 -9.46 -4.27 10.79
C LEU A 133 -8.44 -3.20 11.21
N GLU A 134 -8.53 -1.99 10.66
CA GLU A 134 -7.69 -0.86 11.05
C GLU A 134 -7.85 -0.51 12.54
N VAL A 135 -9.09 -0.39 12.99
CA VAL A 135 -9.38 -0.11 14.41
C VAL A 135 -8.86 -1.25 15.31
N GLY A 136 -9.03 -2.50 14.88
CA GLY A 136 -8.48 -3.67 15.56
C GLY A 136 -6.96 -3.63 15.64
N LEU A 137 -6.28 -3.34 14.53
CA LEU A 137 -4.82 -3.31 14.46
C LEU A 137 -4.21 -2.23 15.35
N ARG A 138 -4.86 -1.06 15.48
CA ARG A 138 -4.45 -0.02 16.45
C ARG A 138 -4.48 -0.52 17.89
N LYS A 139 -5.46 -1.35 18.23
CA LYS A 139 -5.60 -1.94 19.57
C LYS A 139 -4.68 -3.13 19.78
N ALA A 140 -4.32 -3.83 18.71
CA ALA A 140 -3.52 -5.06 18.77
C ALA A 140 -2.17 -4.86 19.46
N LEU A 141 -1.52 -3.70 19.26
CA LEU A 141 -0.28 -3.31 19.93
C LEU A 141 -0.43 -3.11 21.45
N GLN A 142 -1.64 -2.70 21.90
CA GLN A 142 -1.91 -2.41 23.30
C GLN A 142 -2.43 -3.61 24.07
N ASN A 143 -3.01 -4.59 23.36
CA ASN A 143 -3.72 -5.72 23.91
C ASN A 143 -2.97 -7.05 23.79
N ASP A 144 -1.67 -7.04 23.50
CA ASP A 144 -0.85 -8.26 23.32
C ASP A 144 -1.43 -9.24 22.27
N GLU A 145 -2.10 -8.70 21.24
CA GLU A 145 -2.69 -9.51 20.17
C GLU A 145 -1.66 -9.88 19.09
N LEU A 146 -0.53 -9.15 19.02
CA LEU A 146 0.59 -9.45 18.15
C LEU A 146 1.55 -10.41 18.81
N TYR A 147 2.10 -11.35 18.04
CA TYR A 147 3.15 -12.27 18.50
C TYR A 147 4.08 -12.63 17.35
N LEU A 148 5.27 -13.15 17.68
CA LEU A 148 6.23 -13.58 16.67
C LEU A 148 6.26 -15.11 16.59
N LEU A 149 6.32 -15.60 15.36
CA LEU A 149 6.79 -16.93 15.03
C LEU A 149 8.21 -16.82 14.49
N TYR A 150 9.00 -17.87 14.68
CA TYR A 150 10.39 -17.88 14.29
C TYR A 150 10.65 -19.03 13.34
N GLN A 151 11.05 -18.72 12.10
CA GLN A 151 11.35 -19.69 11.08
C GLN A 151 12.86 -19.95 11.03
N PRO A 152 13.33 -21.20 11.26
CA PRO A 152 14.74 -21.51 11.20
C PRO A 152 15.34 -21.35 9.80
N GLN A 153 16.52 -20.76 9.72
CA GLN A 153 17.36 -20.68 8.53
C GLN A 153 18.52 -21.67 8.69
N LEU A 154 18.68 -22.57 7.73
CA LEU A 154 19.67 -23.63 7.77
C LEU A 154 20.81 -23.36 6.79
N ASP A 155 22.02 -23.66 7.21
CA ASP A 155 23.14 -23.82 6.27
C ASP A 155 22.92 -25.04 5.39
N VAL A 156 22.96 -24.86 4.07
CA VAL A 156 22.63 -25.92 3.09
C VAL A 156 23.58 -27.11 3.13
N ARG A 157 24.82 -26.91 3.60
CA ARG A 157 25.87 -27.94 3.63
C ARG A 157 25.88 -28.71 4.95
N SER A 158 25.81 -27.97 6.06
CA SER A 158 25.88 -28.57 7.40
C SER A 158 24.52 -28.95 7.97
N LEU A 159 23.42 -28.41 7.41
CA LEU A 159 22.06 -28.49 7.93
C LEU A 159 21.89 -27.94 9.35
N GLU A 160 22.87 -27.16 9.81
CA GLU A 160 22.80 -26.50 11.09
C GLU A 160 21.96 -25.21 11.00
N ILE A 161 21.28 -24.89 12.11
CA ILE A 161 20.55 -23.60 12.22
C ILE A 161 21.59 -22.50 12.37
N VAL A 162 21.64 -21.58 11.41
CA VAL A 162 22.53 -20.41 11.36
C VAL A 162 21.81 -19.11 11.68
N GLY A 163 20.49 -19.08 11.51
CA GLY A 163 19.64 -17.93 11.76
C GLY A 163 18.19 -18.34 11.99
N VAL A 164 17.40 -17.37 12.38
CA VAL A 164 15.95 -17.48 12.45
C VAL A 164 15.33 -16.17 11.96
N GLU A 165 14.24 -16.27 11.21
CA GLU A 165 13.45 -15.13 10.76
C GLU A 165 12.26 -14.90 11.68
N ALA A 166 12.10 -13.67 12.17
CA ALA A 166 10.98 -13.26 13.00
C ALA A 166 9.79 -12.84 12.14
N LEU A 167 8.72 -13.59 12.22
CA LEU A 167 7.52 -13.44 11.43
C LEU A 167 6.37 -13.00 12.32
N VAL A 168 5.91 -11.77 12.16
CA VAL A 168 4.78 -11.21 12.92
C VAL A 168 3.48 -11.93 12.59
N ARG A 169 2.66 -12.17 13.60
CA ARG A 169 1.33 -12.78 13.52
C ARG A 169 0.37 -11.96 14.36
N TRP A 170 -0.88 -11.91 13.93
CA TRP A 170 -1.93 -11.22 14.66
C TRP A 170 -3.04 -12.20 15.06
N ARG A 171 -3.30 -12.31 16.36
CA ARG A 171 -4.39 -13.08 16.93
C ARG A 171 -5.53 -12.15 17.31
N HIS A 172 -6.45 -11.93 16.39
CA HIS A 172 -7.61 -11.10 16.62
C HIS A 172 -8.65 -11.84 17.51
N PRO A 173 -9.23 -11.19 18.53
CA PRO A 173 -10.11 -11.87 19.50
C PRO A 173 -11.35 -12.50 18.87
N GLU A 174 -11.92 -11.90 17.83
CA GLU A 174 -13.15 -12.38 17.17
C GLU A 174 -12.87 -13.16 15.87
N ARG A 175 -11.77 -12.84 15.14
CA ARG A 175 -11.49 -13.41 13.80
C ARG A 175 -10.44 -14.52 13.84
N GLY A 176 -9.85 -14.79 15.00
CA GLY A 176 -8.74 -15.73 15.12
C GLY A 176 -7.43 -15.18 14.50
N ILE A 177 -6.66 -16.03 13.85
CA ILE A 177 -5.38 -15.62 13.25
C ILE A 177 -5.62 -14.90 11.93
N ILE A 178 -5.20 -13.64 11.85
CA ILE A 178 -5.23 -12.81 10.63
C ILE A 178 -3.89 -12.94 9.91
N SER A 179 -3.96 -13.17 8.58
CA SER A 179 -2.76 -13.32 7.75
C SER A 179 -1.94 -12.02 7.66
N PRO A 180 -0.61 -12.07 7.69
CA PRO A 180 0.24 -10.92 7.38
C PRO A 180 -0.08 -10.27 6.03
N THR A 181 -0.46 -11.06 5.03
CA THR A 181 -0.86 -10.56 3.71
C THR A 181 -2.12 -9.69 3.75
N GLU A 182 -2.94 -9.80 4.81
CA GLU A 182 -4.14 -8.97 5.01
C GLU A 182 -3.83 -7.71 5.82
N PHE A 183 -3.04 -7.81 6.91
CA PHE A 183 -2.86 -6.67 7.81
C PHE A 183 -1.58 -5.86 7.58
N ILE A 184 -0.52 -6.40 6.96
CA ILE A 184 0.70 -5.64 6.67
C ILE A 184 0.44 -4.51 5.67
N PRO A 185 -0.24 -4.73 4.52
CA PRO A 185 -0.59 -3.64 3.61
C PRO A 185 -1.41 -2.54 4.30
N LEU A 186 -2.37 -2.93 5.15
CA LEU A 186 -3.16 -2.00 5.94
C LEU A 186 -2.30 -1.20 6.93
N ALA A 187 -1.36 -1.86 7.61
CA ALA A 187 -0.42 -1.20 8.50
C ALA A 187 0.46 -0.19 7.75
N GLU A 188 0.88 -0.53 6.54
CA GLU A 188 1.62 0.37 5.67
C GLU A 188 0.77 1.57 5.24
N GLU A 189 -0.45 1.38 4.75
CA GLU A 189 -1.35 2.46 4.36
C GLU A 189 -1.61 3.44 5.49
N THR A 190 -1.90 2.93 6.68
CA THR A 190 -2.27 3.73 7.86
C THR A 190 -1.08 4.27 8.65
N GLY A 191 0.15 3.83 8.34
CA GLY A 191 1.36 4.20 9.09
C GLY A 191 1.58 3.39 10.37
N LEU A 192 0.69 2.46 10.69
CA LEU A 192 0.84 1.57 11.86
C LEU A 192 2.01 0.61 11.72
N ILE A 193 2.54 0.43 10.51
CA ILE A 193 3.72 -0.43 10.27
C ILE A 193 4.95 0.06 11.04
N VAL A 194 5.09 1.37 11.30
CA VAL A 194 6.22 1.91 12.05
C VAL A 194 6.19 1.45 13.51
N PRO A 195 5.13 1.72 14.32
CA PRO A 195 5.09 1.22 15.69
C PRO A 195 5.01 -0.30 15.79
N ILE A 196 4.39 -1.00 14.83
CA ILE A 196 4.42 -2.48 14.78
C ILE A 196 5.84 -2.97 14.57
N GLY A 197 6.58 -2.39 13.65
CA GLY A 197 7.96 -2.80 13.36
C GLY A 197 8.91 -2.50 14.51
N GLU A 198 8.74 -1.40 15.22
CA GLU A 198 9.50 -1.12 16.46
C GLU A 198 9.23 -2.21 17.51
N TRP A 199 7.97 -2.58 17.71
CA TRP A 199 7.59 -3.67 18.61
C TRP A 199 8.19 -5.02 18.16
N VAL A 200 8.12 -5.34 16.86
CA VAL A 200 8.73 -6.56 16.29
C VAL A 200 10.22 -6.60 16.56
N LEU A 201 10.93 -5.51 16.27
CA LEU A 201 12.37 -5.41 16.44
C LEU A 201 12.78 -5.64 17.91
N ARG A 202 12.14 -4.94 18.85
CA ARG A 202 12.40 -5.10 20.30
C ARG A 202 12.10 -6.52 20.77
N THR A 203 10.98 -7.09 20.34
CA THR A 203 10.57 -8.45 20.72
C THR A 203 11.52 -9.49 20.15
N ALA A 204 11.93 -9.37 18.89
CA ALA A 204 12.89 -10.26 18.23
C ALA A 204 14.27 -10.20 18.89
N CYS A 205 14.79 -9.00 19.18
CA CYS A 205 16.07 -8.83 19.88
C CYS A 205 16.04 -9.43 21.30
N ASN A 206 14.95 -9.22 22.05
CA ASN A 206 14.76 -9.82 23.37
C ASN A 206 14.77 -11.35 23.29
N GLN A 207 14.07 -11.93 22.31
CA GLN A 207 14.00 -13.37 22.12
C GLN A 207 15.36 -13.96 21.73
N ALA A 208 16.10 -13.31 20.83
CA ALA A 208 17.45 -13.71 20.45
C ALA A 208 18.38 -13.72 21.66
N ARG A 209 18.28 -12.68 22.50
CA ARG A 209 19.06 -12.60 23.74
C ARG A 209 18.68 -13.67 24.75
N ALA A 210 17.39 -13.98 24.88
CA ALA A 210 16.92 -15.07 25.76
C ALA A 210 17.48 -16.42 25.31
N TRP A 211 17.42 -16.73 24.00
CA TRP A 211 18.01 -17.96 23.48
C TRP A 211 19.52 -18.03 23.65
N GLN A 212 20.23 -16.92 23.41
CA GLN A 212 21.68 -16.89 23.64
C GLN A 212 22.04 -17.26 25.09
N ARG A 213 21.27 -16.80 26.07
CA ARG A 213 21.46 -17.11 27.47
C ARG A 213 21.12 -18.57 27.80
N ALA A 214 19.98 -19.06 27.27
CA ALA A 214 19.48 -20.39 27.60
C ALA A 214 20.24 -21.52 26.88
N LEU A 215 20.64 -21.31 25.63
CA LEU A 215 21.25 -22.33 24.78
C LEU A 215 22.78 -22.21 24.71
N HIS A 216 23.36 -21.17 25.28
CA HIS A 216 24.78 -20.81 25.13
C HIS A 216 25.26 -20.79 23.67
N ARG A 217 24.32 -20.52 22.75
CA ARG A 217 24.55 -20.45 21.31
C ARG A 217 23.97 -19.15 20.76
N SER A 218 24.73 -18.49 19.91
CA SER A 218 24.26 -17.30 19.20
C SER A 218 23.63 -17.71 17.88
N VAL A 219 22.41 -17.24 17.62
CA VAL A 219 21.68 -17.44 16.38
C VAL A 219 21.36 -16.05 15.83
N ARG A 220 21.56 -15.85 14.53
CA ARG A 220 21.22 -14.59 13.88
C ARG A 220 19.70 -14.45 13.84
N MET A 221 19.22 -13.25 14.14
CA MET A 221 17.81 -12.91 14.12
C MET A 221 17.55 -12.00 12.91
N ALA A 222 16.80 -12.48 11.94
CA ALA A 222 16.36 -11.73 10.78
C ALA A 222 15.00 -11.08 11.05
N VAL A 223 14.88 -9.81 10.69
CA VAL A 223 13.66 -9.00 10.85
C VAL A 223 13.38 -8.25 9.56
N ASN A 224 12.17 -8.44 9.02
CA ASN A 224 11.70 -7.73 7.84
C ASN A 224 11.44 -6.25 8.12
N LEU A 225 11.89 -5.38 7.21
CA LEU A 225 11.63 -3.95 7.21
C LEU A 225 10.78 -3.55 6.00
N SER A 226 9.68 -2.85 6.25
CA SER A 226 8.88 -2.25 5.18
C SER A 226 9.56 -1.02 4.58
N ALA A 227 9.19 -0.68 3.34
CA ALA A 227 9.66 0.53 2.67
C ALA A 227 9.33 1.81 3.48
N LYS A 228 8.22 1.81 4.20
CA LYS A 228 7.81 2.96 5.01
C LYS A 228 8.66 3.15 6.25
N GLN A 229 9.05 2.04 6.90
CA GLN A 229 9.98 2.07 8.03
C GLN A 229 11.39 2.47 7.58
N PHE A 230 11.82 1.96 6.42
CA PHE A 230 13.15 2.29 5.88
C PHE A 230 13.31 3.78 5.56
N LYS A 231 12.23 4.48 5.22
CA LYS A 231 12.19 5.92 4.98
C LYS A 231 12.03 6.77 6.25
N ASP A 232 11.84 6.14 7.40
CA ASP A 232 11.74 6.87 8.68
C ASP A 232 13.12 7.37 9.11
N GLU A 233 13.25 8.67 9.27
CA GLU A 233 14.51 9.32 9.72
C GLU A 233 14.99 8.80 11.08
N ASN A 234 14.08 8.25 11.89
CA ASN A 234 14.38 7.71 13.21
C ASN A 234 14.78 6.22 13.21
N LEU A 235 14.76 5.54 12.05
CA LEU A 235 15.00 4.09 11.99
C LEU A 235 16.30 3.68 12.68
N SER A 236 17.40 4.37 12.39
CA SER A 236 18.71 4.07 13.00
C SER A 236 18.70 4.19 14.52
N GLN A 237 17.96 5.19 15.05
CA GLN A 237 17.81 5.38 16.49
C GLN A 237 16.93 4.30 17.11
N ILE A 238 15.88 3.86 16.43
CA ILE A 238 15.01 2.76 16.87
C ILE A 238 15.82 1.46 16.97
N VAL A 239 16.65 1.17 15.96
CA VAL A 239 17.53 -0.02 15.95
C VAL A 239 18.54 0.04 17.10
N LEU A 240 19.22 1.17 17.28
CA LEU A 240 20.17 1.38 18.38
C LEU A 240 19.49 1.17 19.74
N SER A 241 18.33 1.79 19.98
CA SER A 241 17.61 1.66 21.23
C SER A 241 17.21 0.21 21.52
N ALA A 242 16.75 -0.52 20.51
CA ALA A 242 16.38 -1.93 20.64
C ALA A 242 17.60 -2.81 21.00
N LEU A 243 18.76 -2.55 20.41
CA LEU A 243 20.01 -3.26 20.71
C LEU A 243 20.52 -2.94 22.09
N ASP A 244 20.52 -1.66 22.49
CA ASP A 244 21.01 -1.21 23.82
C ASP A 244 20.11 -1.75 24.95
N GLU A 245 18.79 -1.69 24.81
CA GLU A 245 17.84 -2.17 25.80
C GLU A 245 17.94 -3.69 26.02
N THR A 246 18.16 -4.44 24.95
CA THR A 246 18.21 -5.91 25.00
C THR A 246 19.62 -6.45 25.32
N GLY A 247 20.64 -5.67 25.03
CA GLY A 247 22.03 -6.07 25.07
C GLY A 247 22.40 -7.16 24.06
N LEU A 248 21.68 -7.20 22.92
CA LEU A 248 22.00 -8.08 21.80
C LEU A 248 23.20 -7.51 21.03
N ASP A 249 24.17 -8.38 20.67
CA ASP A 249 25.25 -7.97 19.76
C ASP A 249 24.66 -7.57 18.39
N PRO A 250 24.96 -6.37 17.89
CA PRO A 250 24.48 -5.92 16.57
C PRO A 250 24.72 -6.93 15.44
N LYS A 251 25.82 -7.68 15.50
CA LYS A 251 26.14 -8.75 14.53
C LYS A 251 25.18 -9.94 14.55
N LEU A 252 24.30 -10.01 15.52
CA LEU A 252 23.26 -11.03 15.59
C LEU A 252 21.91 -10.53 15.09
N LEU A 253 21.80 -9.28 14.66
CA LEU A 253 20.61 -8.72 14.03
C LEU A 253 20.84 -8.59 12.54
N GLU A 254 19.91 -9.11 11.76
CA GLU A 254 19.82 -8.96 10.31
C GLU A 254 18.50 -8.24 9.96
N LEU A 255 18.59 -7.20 9.14
CA LEU A 255 17.43 -6.47 8.65
C LEU A 255 17.23 -6.80 7.18
N GLU A 256 16.06 -7.34 6.85
CA GLU A 256 15.70 -7.80 5.50
C GLU A 256 14.87 -6.73 4.81
N LEU A 257 15.29 -6.35 3.61
CA LEU A 257 14.68 -5.30 2.79
C LEU A 257 14.24 -5.91 1.47
N THR A 258 13.05 -5.56 0.99
CA THR A 258 12.64 -5.95 -0.36
C THR A 258 13.40 -5.14 -1.42
N GLU A 259 13.59 -5.72 -2.61
CA GLU A 259 14.22 -5.05 -3.74
C GLU A 259 13.58 -3.68 -4.05
N GLY A 260 12.23 -3.61 -4.00
CA GLY A 260 11.47 -2.39 -4.27
C GLY A 260 11.78 -1.23 -3.32
N THR A 261 12.12 -1.54 -2.07
CA THR A 261 12.48 -0.53 -1.05
C THR A 261 13.76 0.23 -1.42
N LEU A 262 14.70 -0.44 -2.06
CA LEU A 262 16.01 0.12 -2.42
C LEU A 262 15.97 0.98 -3.68
N MET A 263 14.92 0.90 -4.50
CA MET A 263 14.85 1.55 -5.82
C MET A 263 14.32 2.99 -5.80
N ASP A 264 13.74 3.47 -4.69
CA ASP A 264 12.94 4.69 -4.66
C ASP A 264 13.76 5.99 -4.64
N ASP A 265 14.75 6.16 -3.80
CA ASP A 265 15.65 7.32 -3.75
C ASP A 265 17.06 6.87 -3.41
N ALA A 266 17.88 6.68 -4.42
CA ALA A 266 19.21 6.11 -4.26
C ALA A 266 20.11 6.88 -3.28
N LYS A 267 19.89 8.19 -3.10
CA LYS A 267 20.75 9.02 -2.25
C LYS A 267 20.36 8.93 -0.77
N ALA A 268 19.07 9.01 -0.48
CA ALA A 268 18.53 8.82 0.87
C ALA A 268 18.71 7.37 1.33
N THR A 269 18.47 6.41 0.42
CA THR A 269 18.68 4.98 0.64
C THR A 269 20.12 4.67 1.08
N LEU A 270 21.13 5.19 0.38
CA LEU A 270 22.55 4.98 0.72
C LEU A 270 22.86 5.52 2.13
N ALA A 271 22.40 6.70 2.48
CA ALA A 271 22.66 7.28 3.80
C ALA A 271 22.08 6.43 4.92
N THR A 272 20.86 5.92 4.76
CA THR A 272 20.22 5.02 5.75
C THR A 272 20.98 3.69 5.87
N LEU A 273 21.38 3.09 4.74
CA LEU A 273 22.18 1.86 4.74
C LEU A 273 23.53 2.04 5.44
N GLU A 274 24.23 3.16 5.18
CA GLU A 274 25.52 3.47 5.82
C GLU A 274 25.37 3.65 7.35
N GLN A 275 24.30 4.31 7.80
CA GLN A 275 23.98 4.46 9.22
C GLN A 275 23.75 3.09 9.88
N LEU A 276 22.90 2.24 9.27
CA LEU A 276 22.62 0.90 9.80
C LEU A 276 23.89 0.02 9.81
N ARG A 277 24.70 0.07 8.76
CA ARG A 277 26.01 -0.62 8.74
C ARG A 277 26.96 -0.10 9.82
N GLY A 278 26.93 1.21 10.09
CA GLY A 278 27.71 1.84 11.15
C GLY A 278 27.34 1.33 12.56
N ILE A 279 26.10 0.92 12.76
CA ILE A 279 25.63 0.25 13.99
C ILE A 279 26.21 -1.17 14.10
N GLY A 280 26.50 -1.83 12.99
CA GLY A 280 27.09 -3.16 12.91
C GLY A 280 26.09 -4.29 12.66
N VAL A 281 24.84 -3.97 12.28
CA VAL A 281 23.82 -4.96 11.89
C VAL A 281 24.07 -5.49 10.48
N TYR A 282 23.61 -6.70 10.20
CA TYR A 282 23.57 -7.22 8.83
C TYR A 282 22.38 -6.68 8.07
N LEU A 283 22.58 -6.50 6.77
CA LEU A 283 21.53 -6.10 5.83
C LEU A 283 21.43 -7.14 4.73
N SER A 284 20.24 -7.61 4.43
CA SER A 284 19.96 -8.52 3.32
C SER A 284 18.83 -7.99 2.43
N ILE A 285 18.82 -8.46 1.20
CA ILE A 285 17.76 -8.14 0.22
C ILE A 285 16.92 -9.38 0.05
N ASP A 286 15.64 -9.26 0.37
CA ASP A 286 14.65 -10.29 0.17
C ASP A 286 13.90 -10.10 -1.15
N ASP A 287 13.23 -11.16 -1.62
CA ASP A 287 12.46 -11.20 -2.88
C ASP A 287 13.27 -10.76 -4.13
N PHE A 288 14.58 -10.99 -4.13
CA PHE A 288 15.43 -10.57 -5.23
C PHE A 288 15.05 -11.26 -6.55
N GLY A 289 14.84 -10.44 -7.61
CA GLY A 289 14.49 -10.93 -8.95
C GLY A 289 12.99 -10.96 -9.25
N THR A 290 12.14 -10.56 -8.31
CA THR A 290 10.69 -10.44 -8.54
C THR A 290 10.28 -9.09 -9.13
N GLY A 291 11.23 -8.09 -9.15
CA GLY A 291 11.06 -6.74 -9.66
C GLY A 291 11.98 -6.40 -10.84
N TYR A 292 12.14 -5.11 -11.11
CA TYR A 292 13.06 -4.59 -12.13
C TYR A 292 14.50 -4.58 -11.58
N SER A 293 15.13 -5.76 -11.52
CA SER A 293 16.51 -5.93 -11.05
C SER A 293 17.51 -5.19 -11.93
N SER A 294 17.91 -4.00 -11.55
CA SER A 294 19.07 -3.35 -12.16
C SER A 294 20.34 -3.71 -11.41
N MET A 295 21.12 -4.65 -11.95
CA MET A 295 22.45 -5.04 -11.43
C MET A 295 23.40 -3.85 -11.18
N ASN A 296 23.12 -2.69 -11.80
CA ASN A 296 23.88 -1.47 -11.60
C ASN A 296 23.69 -0.84 -10.20
N TYR A 297 22.56 -1.08 -9.55
CA TYR A 297 22.33 -0.59 -8.19
C TYR A 297 23.07 -1.42 -7.15
N LEU A 298 23.13 -2.75 -7.32
CA LEU A 298 23.88 -3.64 -6.42
C LEU A 298 25.38 -3.30 -6.31
N LYS A 299 25.96 -2.67 -7.33
CA LYS A 299 27.37 -2.20 -7.27
C LYS A 299 27.55 -0.95 -6.40
N ARG A 300 26.48 -0.27 -6.05
CA ARG A 300 26.50 0.95 -5.23
C ARG A 300 26.18 0.68 -3.76
N PHE A 301 25.56 -0.44 -3.47
CA PHE A 301 25.27 -0.96 -2.13
C PHE A 301 26.30 -1.99 -1.70
#